data_e2554f623f2ed25fea03a2b22b3e8d63
#
_entry.id   e2554f623f2ed25fea03a2b22b3e8d63
#
_cell.length_a   1.000
_cell.length_b   1.000
_cell.length_c   1.000
_cell.angle_alpha   90.00
_cell.angle_beta   90.00
_cell.angle_gamma   90.00
#
_symmetry.space_group_name_H-M   'P 1'
#
loop_
_entity.id
_entity.type
_entity.pdbx_description
1 polymer ?
#
loop_
_entity_poly.entity_id
_entity_poly.type
_entity_poly.pdbx_seq_one_letter_code
_entity_poly.pdbx_strand_id
1 'polypeptide(L)'
;MKIGELAKVTKCTTETIRYYEKSGLLPMPERNESNYRLYNQTHEYRLNFIRNCRSLAMSHEEIRSLLILMDKPPADCSDVNYLLDEHINHVDTRLQELIELKEQLNHLQQQCQNEDVIDHCGILQGLQTMEHNEKKHSHLK
;
A
#
# COMPACT_ATOMS: atom_id res chain seq x y z
N MET A 1 0.80 -26.14 -9.71
CA MET A 1 0.31 -25.32 -10.84
C MET A 1 1.42 -24.40 -11.33
N LYS A 2 1.34 -23.95 -12.55
CA LYS A 2 2.27 -22.98 -13.14
C LYS A 2 1.90 -21.57 -12.76
N ILE A 3 2.83 -20.62 -12.94
CA ILE A 3 2.64 -19.22 -12.53
C ILE A 3 1.39 -18.58 -13.14
N GLY A 4 1.06 -18.88 -14.40
CA GLY A 4 -0.13 -18.35 -15.05
C GLY A 4 -1.43 -18.79 -14.39
N GLU A 5 -1.50 -20.05 -13.95
CA GLU A 5 -2.65 -20.55 -13.22
C GLU A 5 -2.77 -19.92 -11.84
N LEU A 6 -1.64 -19.78 -11.13
CA LEU A 6 -1.60 -19.11 -9.84
C LEU A 6 -2.04 -17.66 -9.95
N ALA A 7 -1.55 -16.95 -10.96
CA ALA A 7 -1.94 -15.56 -11.23
C ALA A 7 -3.46 -15.43 -11.43
N LYS A 8 -4.04 -16.35 -12.17
CA LYS A 8 -5.47 -16.34 -12.47
C LYS A 8 -6.33 -16.57 -11.22
N VAL A 9 -6.00 -17.58 -10.41
CA VAL A 9 -6.80 -17.91 -9.22
C VAL A 9 -6.62 -16.89 -8.08
N THR A 10 -5.48 -16.22 -8.01
CA THR A 10 -5.21 -15.21 -6.98
C THR A 10 -5.51 -13.79 -7.43
N LYS A 11 -5.88 -13.60 -8.69
CA LYS A 11 -6.13 -12.28 -9.30
C LYS A 11 -4.91 -11.36 -9.19
N CYS A 12 -3.73 -11.94 -9.25
CA CYS A 12 -2.44 -11.22 -9.28
C CYS A 12 -1.83 -11.35 -10.67
N THR A 13 -0.93 -10.43 -11.01
CA THR A 13 -0.13 -10.57 -12.23
C THR A 13 1.06 -11.49 -11.99
N THR A 14 1.58 -12.11 -13.05
CA THR A 14 2.80 -12.92 -12.92
C THR A 14 3.99 -12.10 -12.47
N GLU A 15 4.07 -10.84 -12.86
CA GLU A 15 5.10 -9.91 -12.40
C GLU A 15 5.03 -9.68 -10.90
N THR A 16 3.83 -9.49 -10.37
CA THR A 16 3.60 -9.31 -8.92
C THR A 16 4.03 -10.56 -8.15
N ILE A 17 3.71 -11.75 -8.66
CA ILE A 17 4.11 -13.01 -8.03
C ILE A 17 5.64 -13.11 -7.98
N ARG A 18 6.32 -12.85 -9.09
CA ARG A 18 7.79 -12.86 -9.15
C ARG A 18 8.40 -11.82 -8.20
N TYR A 19 7.79 -10.65 -8.11
CA TYR A 19 8.23 -9.61 -7.18
C TYR A 19 8.17 -10.09 -5.73
N TYR A 20 7.08 -10.73 -5.33
CA TYR A 20 6.94 -11.25 -3.97
C TYR A 20 7.89 -12.40 -3.68
N GLU A 21 8.18 -13.26 -4.65
CA GLU A 21 9.23 -14.28 -4.52
C GLU A 21 10.59 -13.63 -4.24
N LYS A 22 10.92 -12.65 -5.07
CA LYS A 22 12.21 -11.95 -4.99
C LYS A 22 12.36 -11.17 -3.70
N SER A 23 11.28 -10.58 -3.20
CA SER A 23 11.28 -9.81 -1.94
C SER A 23 11.21 -10.70 -0.68
N GLY A 24 11.01 -12.00 -0.84
CA GLY A 24 10.95 -12.93 0.28
C GLY A 24 9.59 -13.02 0.98
N LEU A 25 8.55 -12.36 0.45
CA LEU A 25 7.20 -12.47 1.01
C LEU A 25 6.53 -13.79 0.63
N LEU A 26 6.88 -14.34 -0.51
CA LEU A 26 6.37 -15.61 -1.00
C LEU A 26 7.52 -16.62 -1.04
N PRO A 27 7.32 -17.86 -0.53
CA PRO A 27 8.39 -18.85 -0.59
C PRO A 27 8.72 -19.22 -2.03
N MET A 28 9.99 -19.56 -2.27
CA MET A 28 10.42 -19.96 -3.59
C MET A 28 9.69 -21.23 -4.01
N PRO A 29 9.16 -21.29 -5.24
CA PRO A 29 8.51 -22.49 -5.72
C PRO A 29 9.50 -23.61 -6.04
N GLU A 30 9.04 -24.83 -5.98
CA GLU A 30 9.78 -25.96 -6.52
C GLU A 30 9.84 -25.87 -8.05
N ARG A 31 10.81 -26.54 -8.65
CA ARG A 31 10.94 -26.59 -10.10
C ARG A 31 10.81 -28.04 -10.58
N ASN A 32 10.16 -28.22 -11.73
CA ASN A 32 10.05 -29.54 -12.36
C ASN A 32 11.35 -29.88 -13.10
N GLU A 33 11.39 -31.06 -13.74
CA GLU A 33 12.55 -31.54 -14.50
C GLU A 33 12.92 -30.59 -15.65
N SER A 34 11.94 -29.87 -16.20
CA SER A 34 12.15 -28.87 -17.27
C SER A 34 12.52 -27.49 -16.74
N ASN A 35 12.79 -27.37 -15.43
CA ASN A 35 13.17 -26.13 -14.76
C ASN A 35 12.06 -25.07 -14.71
N TYR A 36 10.81 -25.45 -14.89
CA TYR A 36 9.66 -24.55 -14.70
C TYR A 36 9.26 -24.49 -13.23
N ARG A 37 8.85 -23.29 -12.78
CA ARG A 37 8.35 -23.07 -11.44
C ARG A 37 7.02 -23.81 -11.23
N LEU A 38 6.90 -24.50 -10.11
CA LEU A 38 5.67 -25.19 -9.70
C LEU A 38 5.20 -24.63 -8.36
N TYR A 39 3.98 -24.15 -8.36
CA TYR A 39 3.33 -23.57 -7.19
C TYR A 39 2.30 -24.53 -6.60
N ASN A 40 2.13 -24.46 -5.29
CA ASN A 40 1.17 -25.29 -4.57
C ASN A 40 0.15 -24.43 -3.85
N GLN A 41 -0.71 -25.09 -3.09
CA GLN A 41 -1.79 -24.41 -2.37
C GLN A 41 -1.28 -23.44 -1.30
N THR A 42 -0.12 -23.69 -0.72
CA THR A 42 0.51 -22.76 0.22
C THR A 42 0.80 -21.42 -0.44
N HIS A 43 1.29 -21.44 -1.68
CA HIS A 43 1.51 -20.22 -2.46
C HIS A 43 0.20 -19.46 -2.71
N GLU A 44 -0.86 -20.19 -3.03
CA GLU A 44 -2.18 -19.59 -3.27
C GLU A 44 -2.70 -18.89 -2.01
N TYR A 45 -2.67 -19.57 -0.86
CA TYR A 45 -3.12 -19.00 0.40
C TYR A 45 -2.29 -17.78 0.79
N ARG A 46 -0.98 -17.86 0.65
CA ARG A 46 -0.09 -16.77 1.01
C ARG A 46 -0.28 -15.56 0.10
N LEU A 47 -0.47 -15.77 -1.20
CA LEU A 47 -0.76 -14.67 -2.13
C LEU A 47 -2.10 -14.01 -1.82
N ASN A 48 -3.12 -14.79 -1.51
CA ASN A 48 -4.41 -14.24 -1.11
C ASN A 48 -4.28 -13.40 0.17
N PHE A 49 -3.51 -13.88 1.13
CA PHE A 49 -3.22 -13.14 2.36
C PHE A 49 -2.54 -11.80 2.05
N ILE A 50 -1.48 -11.82 1.25
CA ILE A 50 -0.73 -10.62 0.86
C ILE A 50 -1.65 -9.64 0.12
N ARG A 51 -2.45 -10.14 -0.82
CA ARG A 51 -3.40 -9.30 -1.57
C ARG A 51 -4.40 -8.62 -0.63
N ASN A 52 -4.95 -9.37 0.31
CA ASN A 52 -5.91 -8.83 1.28
C ASN A 52 -5.28 -7.77 2.17
N CYS A 53 -4.06 -7.99 2.65
CA CYS A 53 -3.31 -7.00 3.41
C CYS A 53 -3.06 -5.74 2.59
N ARG A 54 -2.69 -5.89 1.31
CA ARG A 54 -2.48 -4.75 0.42
C ARG A 54 -3.78 -3.96 0.19
N SER A 55 -4.92 -4.64 0.12
CA SER A 55 -6.20 -3.96 -0.01
C SER A 55 -6.55 -3.10 1.21
N LEU A 56 -5.94 -3.40 2.34
CA LEU A 56 -6.05 -2.61 3.57
C LEU A 56 -4.91 -1.59 3.71
N ALA A 57 -4.18 -1.34 2.63
CA ALA A 57 -3.08 -0.36 2.56
C ALA A 57 -1.88 -0.69 3.46
N MET A 58 -1.70 -1.95 3.83
CA MET A 58 -0.52 -2.37 4.58
C MET A 58 0.73 -2.32 3.71
N SER A 59 1.85 -1.89 4.30
CA SER A 59 3.15 -1.91 3.63
C SER A 59 3.71 -3.33 3.55
N HIS A 60 4.68 -3.54 2.67
CA HIS A 60 5.36 -4.82 2.58
C HIS A 60 6.04 -5.23 3.90
N GLU A 61 6.57 -4.27 4.64
CA GLU A 61 7.18 -4.52 5.96
C GLU A 61 6.15 -4.98 6.98
N GLU A 62 4.98 -4.35 7.02
CA GLU A 62 3.88 -4.75 7.89
C GLU A 62 3.39 -6.16 7.54
N ILE A 63 3.25 -6.46 6.26
CA ILE A 63 2.86 -7.78 5.79
C ILE A 63 3.91 -8.82 6.17
N ARG A 64 5.17 -8.51 6.01
CA ARG A 64 6.28 -9.39 6.39
C ARG A 64 6.22 -9.73 7.88
N SER A 65 5.98 -8.74 8.73
CA SER A 65 5.85 -8.94 10.17
C SER A 65 4.69 -9.89 10.51
N LEU A 66 3.55 -9.73 9.84
CA LEU A 66 2.40 -10.63 10.02
C LEU A 66 2.72 -12.05 9.54
N LEU A 67 3.42 -12.19 8.41
CA LEU A 67 3.80 -13.50 7.89
C LEU A 67 4.76 -14.24 8.83
N ILE A 68 5.68 -13.53 9.47
CA ILE A 68 6.58 -14.10 10.47
C ILE A 68 5.78 -14.65 11.64
N LEU A 69 4.80 -13.90 12.13
CA LEU A 69 3.93 -14.37 13.22
C LEU A 69 3.08 -15.57 12.80
N MET A 70 2.65 -15.61 11.55
CA MET A 70 1.88 -16.73 11.02
C MET A 70 2.73 -18.00 10.91
N ASP A 71 3.99 -17.87 10.51
CA ASP A 71 4.91 -19.00 10.37
C ASP A 71 5.39 -19.55 11.73
N LYS A 72 5.51 -18.69 12.74
CA LYS A 72 5.89 -19.05 14.11
C LYS A 72 4.91 -18.40 15.08
N PRO A 73 3.69 -18.98 15.22
CA PRO A 73 2.64 -18.31 16.00
C PRO A 73 3.01 -18.18 17.47
N PRO A 74 2.84 -16.97 18.04
CA PRO A 74 3.00 -16.77 19.47
C PRO A 74 1.83 -17.39 20.25
N ALA A 75 1.92 -17.37 21.59
CA ALA A 75 0.93 -17.98 22.45
C ALA A 75 -0.47 -17.35 22.35
N ASP A 76 -0.54 -16.06 21.99
CA ASP A 76 -1.80 -15.32 21.88
C ASP A 76 -1.73 -14.30 20.73
N CYS A 77 -2.78 -13.49 20.58
CA CYS A 77 -2.91 -12.52 19.49
C CYS A 77 -2.34 -11.13 19.83
N SER A 78 -1.64 -10.96 20.95
CA SER A 78 -1.18 -9.62 21.37
C SER A 78 -0.22 -8.99 20.37
N ASP A 79 0.69 -9.75 19.78
CA ASP A 79 1.62 -9.23 18.77
C ASP A 79 0.90 -8.83 17.48
N VAL A 80 -0.10 -9.62 17.07
CA VAL A 80 -0.93 -9.30 15.90
C VAL A 80 -1.72 -8.04 16.16
N ASN A 81 -2.34 -7.92 17.34
CA ASN A 81 -3.09 -6.71 17.72
C ASN A 81 -2.19 -5.47 17.74
N TYR A 82 -0.96 -5.61 18.24
CA TYR A 82 0.00 -4.51 18.25
C TYR A 82 0.32 -4.02 16.82
N LEU A 83 0.58 -4.94 15.89
CA LEU A 83 0.84 -4.59 14.50
C LEU A 83 -0.36 -3.90 13.86
N LEU A 84 -1.55 -4.37 14.18
CA LEU A 84 -2.77 -3.75 13.65
C LEU A 84 -2.99 -2.35 14.24
N ASP A 85 -2.74 -2.16 15.53
CA ASP A 85 -2.82 -0.84 16.16
C ASP A 85 -1.84 0.14 15.52
N GLU A 86 -0.62 -0.29 15.24
CA GLU A 86 0.36 0.56 14.53
C GLU A 86 -0.16 0.96 13.15
N HIS A 87 -0.74 0.00 12.42
CA HIS A 87 -1.28 0.29 11.09
C HIS A 87 -2.47 1.26 11.17
N ILE A 88 -3.34 1.10 12.16
CA ILE A 88 -4.44 2.05 12.42
C ILE A 88 -3.88 3.46 12.66
N ASN A 89 -2.80 3.58 13.43
CA ASN A 89 -2.14 4.87 13.65
C ASN A 89 -1.62 5.47 12.34
N HIS A 90 -1.09 4.66 11.43
CA HIS A 90 -0.68 5.14 10.10
C HIS A 90 -1.87 5.65 9.30
N VAL A 91 -3.01 4.96 9.39
CA VAL A 91 -4.26 5.42 8.74
C VAL A 91 -4.72 6.76 9.34
N ASP A 92 -4.68 6.89 10.67
CA ASP A 92 -5.06 8.14 11.35
C ASP A 92 -4.16 9.30 10.90
N THR A 93 -2.86 9.07 10.78
CA THR A 93 -1.91 10.07 10.27
C THR A 93 -2.28 10.48 8.85
N ARG A 94 -2.60 9.51 8.00
CA ARG A 94 -2.99 9.80 6.62
C ARG A 94 -4.31 10.57 6.55
N LEU A 95 -5.27 10.26 7.40
CA LEU A 95 -6.52 11.02 7.50
C LEU A 95 -6.25 12.47 7.84
N GLN A 96 -5.37 12.73 8.82
CA GLN A 96 -5.02 14.09 9.21
C GLN A 96 -4.32 14.84 8.07
N GLU A 97 -3.41 14.19 7.37
CA GLU A 97 -2.75 14.77 6.18
C GLU A 97 -3.77 15.16 5.11
N LEU A 98 -4.77 14.31 4.87
CA LEU A 98 -5.82 14.60 3.89
C LEU A 98 -6.73 15.75 4.32
N ILE A 99 -7.04 15.85 5.61
CA ILE A 99 -7.82 16.96 6.16
C ILE A 99 -7.07 18.29 5.94
N GLU A 100 -5.78 18.31 6.26
CA GLU A 100 -4.93 19.49 6.07
C GLU A 100 -4.83 19.87 4.59
N LEU A 101 -4.68 18.88 3.72
CA LEU A 101 -4.65 19.11 2.27
C LEU A 101 -5.95 19.72 1.78
N LYS A 102 -7.08 19.22 2.25
CA LYS A 102 -8.40 19.75 1.90
C LYS A 102 -8.54 21.21 2.35
N GLU A 103 -8.09 21.53 3.56
CA GLU A 103 -8.11 22.90 4.08
C GLU A 103 -7.27 23.83 3.20
N GLN A 104 -6.08 23.39 2.79
CA GLN A 104 -5.23 24.15 1.88
C GLN A 104 -5.93 24.43 0.54
N LEU A 105 -6.59 23.40 -0.03
CA LEU A 105 -7.32 23.53 -1.28
C LEU A 105 -8.51 24.48 -1.14
N ASN A 106 -9.25 24.38 -0.04
CA ASN A 106 -10.39 25.28 0.23
C ASN A 106 -9.91 26.73 0.39
N HIS A 107 -8.81 26.93 1.10
CA HIS A 107 -8.21 28.25 1.28
C HIS A 107 -7.79 28.84 -0.07
N LEU A 108 -7.16 28.04 -0.91
CA LEU A 108 -6.73 28.44 -2.24
C LEU A 108 -7.94 28.81 -3.12
N GLN A 109 -9.01 28.03 -3.06
CA GLN A 109 -10.23 28.29 -3.82
C GLN A 109 -10.87 29.63 -3.41
N GLN A 110 -10.81 29.99 -2.12
CA GLN A 110 -11.35 31.25 -1.61
C GLN A 110 -10.59 32.48 -2.12
N GLN A 111 -9.39 32.31 -2.64
CA GLN A 111 -8.59 33.42 -3.21
C GLN A 111 -9.11 33.89 -4.57
N CYS A 112 -9.99 33.12 -5.20
CA CYS A 112 -10.65 33.54 -6.43
C CYS A 112 -12.12 33.90 -6.12
N GLN A 113 -12.51 35.14 -6.43
CA GLN A 113 -13.86 35.65 -6.15
C GLN A 113 -14.78 35.55 -7.35
N ASN A 114 -14.55 34.62 -8.24
CA ASN A 114 -15.44 34.16 -9.32
C ASN A 114 -15.63 35.04 -10.54
N GLU A 115 -15.32 36.32 -10.48
CA GLU A 115 -15.74 37.25 -11.54
C GLU A 115 -14.59 37.97 -12.22
N ASP A 116 -13.36 37.64 -11.84
CA ASP A 116 -12.20 38.27 -12.41
C ASP A 116 -11.74 37.55 -13.66
N VAL A 117 -11.06 38.31 -14.53
CA VAL A 117 -10.35 37.70 -15.66
C VAL A 117 -9.26 36.78 -15.15
N ILE A 118 -8.91 35.79 -15.93
CA ILE A 118 -7.95 34.74 -15.51
C ILE A 118 -6.60 35.29 -15.09
N ASP A 119 -6.15 36.41 -15.66
CA ASP A 119 -4.90 37.06 -15.32
C ASP A 119 -4.88 37.61 -13.88
N HIS A 120 -6.04 37.80 -13.28
CA HIS A 120 -6.19 38.28 -11.91
C HIS A 120 -6.70 37.19 -10.95
N CYS A 121 -6.67 35.94 -11.38
CA CYS A 121 -7.14 34.84 -10.55
C CYS A 121 -6.21 34.63 -9.36
N GLY A 122 -6.73 34.83 -8.14
CA GLY A 122 -5.96 34.63 -6.90
C GLY A 122 -5.48 33.19 -6.71
N ILE A 123 -6.20 32.21 -7.24
CA ILE A 123 -5.80 30.80 -7.18
C ILE A 123 -4.50 30.59 -7.96
N LEU A 124 -4.47 31.06 -9.21
CA LEU A 124 -3.29 30.90 -10.06
C LEU A 124 -2.10 31.67 -9.51
N GLN A 125 -2.30 32.87 -8.98
CA GLN A 125 -1.26 33.65 -8.32
C GLN A 125 -0.76 32.95 -7.07
N GLY A 126 -1.65 32.40 -6.26
CA GLY A 126 -1.31 31.66 -5.06
C GLY A 126 -0.47 30.42 -5.36
N LEU A 127 -0.80 29.69 -6.43
CA LEU A 127 -0.03 28.51 -6.84
C LEU A 127 1.36 28.87 -7.34
N GLN A 128 1.55 30.06 -7.92
CA GLN A 128 2.86 30.51 -8.38
C GLN A 128 3.78 30.95 -7.24
N THR A 129 3.21 31.45 -6.15
CA THR A 129 3.94 32.08 -5.07
C THR A 129 4.05 31.23 -3.80
N MET A 130 3.35 30.10 -3.72
CA MET A 130 3.40 29.25 -2.54
C MET A 130 4.80 28.62 -2.37
N GLU A 131 5.24 28.53 -1.12
CA GLU A 131 6.48 27.86 -0.80
C GLU A 131 6.28 26.34 -0.80
N HIS A 132 7.27 25.63 -1.35
CA HIS A 132 7.26 24.18 -1.35
C HIS A 132 7.77 23.67 0.00
N ASN A 133 6.88 23.05 0.77
CA ASN A 133 7.22 22.38 2.01
C ASN A 133 7.21 20.88 1.78
N GLU A 134 8.38 20.25 1.86
CA GLU A 134 8.46 18.80 1.88
C GLU A 134 8.00 18.28 3.24
N LYS A 135 6.78 17.76 3.30
CA LYS A 135 6.31 17.03 4.47
C LYS A 135 6.60 15.55 4.30
N LYS A 136 7.05 14.92 5.39
CA LYS A 136 7.19 13.46 5.41
C LYS A 136 5.79 12.85 5.40
N HIS A 137 5.46 12.17 4.31
CA HIS A 137 4.17 11.51 4.17
C HIS A 137 4.20 10.12 4.82
N SER A 138 3.02 9.64 5.25
CA SER A 138 2.86 8.24 5.63
C SER A 138 3.02 7.36 4.38
N HIS A 139 3.29 6.06 4.57
CA HIS A 139 3.37 5.12 3.45
C HIS A 139 2.02 4.87 2.76
N LEU A 140 0.94 5.35 3.33
CA LEU A 140 -0.41 5.24 2.77
C LEU A 140 -0.62 6.30 1.68
N LYS A 141 -1.17 5.89 0.57
CA LYS A 141 -1.48 6.78 -0.55
C LYS A 141 -2.96 7.12 -0.61
#